data_bdd5679110fa010af9765f66f43b3187
#
_entry.id   bdd5679110fa010af9765f66f43b3187
#
_cell.length_a   1.000
_cell.length_b   1.000
_cell.length_c   1.000
_cell.angle_alpha   90.00
_cell.angle_beta   90.00
_cell.angle_gamma   90.00
#
_symmetry.space_group_name_H-M   'P 1'
#
loop_
_entity.id
_entity.type
_entity.pdbx_description
1 polymer ?
#
loop_
_entity_poly.entity_id
_entity_poly.type
_entity_poly.pdbx_seq_one_letter_code
_entity_poly.pdbx_strand_id
1 'polypeptide(L)'
;MKDPKIVFTGTPGAGKTTAIAALSDTPPVTTDVRNTDPSLAKSHTTVGLDFGQVDLGDGQVVRLFGTPGQLRFEFMWQILAADALALVILIDNSRPDPLSDLVDYLEAYQTLLPSMNAVIGVGRTLECPLPTLDEFSDIVGERGLVVPVLAVDVRERDDVLMLLDVVLAQVEARVDLGVEATQE
;
A
#
# COMPACT_ATOMS: atom_id res chain seq x y z
N MET A 1 -7.10 11.19 20.92
CA MET A 1 -7.18 10.01 20.03
C MET A 1 -6.02 10.13 19.05
N LYS A 2 -5.30 9.06 18.75
CA LYS A 2 -4.18 9.12 17.78
C LYS A 2 -4.80 9.13 16.37
N ASP A 3 -4.34 10.02 15.49
CA ASP A 3 -4.87 10.08 14.11
C ASP A 3 -4.70 8.72 13.40
N PRO A 4 -5.74 8.23 12.69
CA PRO A 4 -5.64 6.98 11.94
C PRO A 4 -4.52 7.05 10.89
N LYS A 5 -3.84 5.93 10.70
CA LYS A 5 -2.71 5.79 9.80
C LYS A 5 -3.00 4.75 8.72
N ILE A 6 -2.78 5.10 7.46
CA ILE A 6 -2.81 4.18 6.32
C ILE A 6 -1.40 4.09 5.74
N VAL A 7 -0.95 2.87 5.49
CA VAL A 7 0.40 2.61 4.95
C VAL A 7 0.29 2.12 3.51
N PHE A 8 0.98 2.80 2.61
CA PHE A 8 1.19 2.40 1.22
C PHE A 8 2.53 1.70 1.11
N THR A 9 2.51 0.45 0.70
CA THR A 9 3.70 -0.37 0.45
C THR A 9 3.67 -0.91 -0.98
N GLY A 10 4.76 -1.53 -1.43
CA GLY A 10 4.81 -2.10 -2.77
C GLY A 10 6.13 -1.83 -3.47
N THR A 11 6.29 -2.39 -4.66
CA THR A 11 7.53 -2.39 -5.43
C THR A 11 8.05 -0.98 -5.75
N PRO A 12 9.36 -0.83 -5.97
CA PRO A 12 9.90 0.42 -6.50
C PRO A 12 9.22 0.77 -7.84
N GLY A 13 8.71 1.99 -7.94
CA GLY A 13 8.01 2.44 -9.16
C GLY A 13 6.52 2.12 -9.23
N ALA A 14 5.95 1.35 -8.27
CA ALA A 14 4.51 1.05 -8.24
C ALA A 14 3.60 2.28 -7.99
N GLY A 15 4.18 3.46 -7.74
CA GLY A 15 3.44 4.71 -7.64
C GLY A 15 2.97 5.08 -6.24
N LYS A 16 3.58 4.58 -5.17
CA LYS A 16 3.24 4.92 -3.78
C LYS A 16 3.21 6.43 -3.51
N THR A 17 4.28 7.13 -3.87
CA THR A 17 4.36 8.60 -3.77
C THR A 17 3.27 9.30 -4.57
N THR A 18 2.95 8.79 -5.77
CA THR A 18 1.89 9.33 -6.64
C THR A 18 0.51 9.14 -6.01
N ALA A 19 0.23 7.94 -5.48
CA ALA A 19 -1.02 7.65 -4.79
C ALA A 19 -1.22 8.55 -3.56
N ILE A 20 -0.18 8.71 -2.74
CA ILE A 20 -0.22 9.60 -1.58
C ILE A 20 -0.45 11.05 -2.02
N ALA A 21 0.23 11.50 -3.08
CA ALA A 21 0.06 12.85 -3.62
C ALA A 21 -1.35 13.09 -4.17
N ALA A 22 -1.95 12.09 -4.82
CA ALA A 22 -3.31 12.18 -5.34
C ALA A 22 -4.37 12.33 -4.25
N LEU A 23 -4.12 11.80 -3.06
CA LEU A 23 -5.02 11.86 -1.91
C LEU A 23 -4.79 13.07 -1.02
N SER A 24 -3.54 13.49 -0.86
CA SER A 24 -3.15 14.49 0.15
C SER A 24 -3.70 15.88 -0.18
N ASP A 25 -4.21 16.56 0.84
CA ASP A 25 -4.65 17.95 0.74
C ASP A 25 -3.48 18.94 0.73
N THR A 26 -2.30 18.48 1.14
CA THR A 26 -1.05 19.25 1.11
C THR A 26 0.00 18.49 0.29
N PRO A 27 0.96 19.16 -0.34
CA PRO A 27 2.05 18.49 -1.04
C PRO A 27 2.72 17.46 -0.12
N PRO A 28 2.86 16.20 -0.54
CA PRO A 28 3.50 15.19 0.29
C PRO A 28 4.97 15.55 0.58
N VAL A 29 5.40 15.26 1.80
CA VAL A 29 6.81 15.38 2.16
C VAL A 29 7.50 14.08 1.73
N THR A 30 8.42 14.21 0.78
CA THR A 30 9.21 13.09 0.29
C THR A 30 10.67 13.31 0.66
N THR A 31 11.28 12.35 1.33
CA THR A 31 12.72 12.37 1.59
C THR A 31 13.45 11.59 0.51
N ASP A 32 13.70 12.26 -0.64
CA ASP A 32 14.51 11.69 -1.70
C ASP A 32 16.00 11.75 -1.34
N VAL A 33 16.66 10.60 -1.34
CA VAL A 33 18.11 10.50 -1.25
C VAL A 33 18.66 10.11 -2.62
N ARG A 34 19.74 10.77 -3.05
CA ARG A 34 20.42 10.44 -4.32
C ARG A 34 20.76 8.95 -4.35
N ASN A 35 20.36 8.30 -5.43
CA ASN A 35 20.75 6.92 -5.66
C ASN A 35 22.24 6.83 -5.96
N THR A 36 22.97 6.13 -5.11
CA THR A 36 24.39 5.81 -5.32
C THR A 36 24.61 4.47 -5.99
N ASP A 37 23.54 3.75 -6.32
CA ASP A 37 23.59 2.45 -6.99
C ASP A 37 23.46 2.64 -8.51
N PRO A 38 24.55 2.39 -9.29
CA PRO A 38 24.56 2.58 -10.73
C PRO A 38 23.67 1.58 -11.51
N SER A 39 23.16 0.52 -10.86
CA SER A 39 22.30 -0.48 -11.48
C SER A 39 20.84 -0.04 -11.60
N LEU A 40 20.44 1.05 -10.93
CA LEU A 40 19.08 1.57 -10.98
C LEU A 40 18.99 2.75 -11.95
N ALA A 41 18.06 2.66 -12.90
CA ALA A 41 17.83 3.66 -13.95
C ALA A 41 17.38 5.04 -13.45
N LYS A 42 17.10 5.20 -12.14
CA LYS A 42 16.70 6.47 -11.52
C LYS A 42 17.87 7.09 -10.76
N SER A 43 18.14 8.36 -11.04
CA SER A 43 19.19 9.15 -10.36
C SER A 43 18.90 9.43 -8.87
N HIS A 44 17.67 9.17 -8.42
CA HIS A 44 17.23 9.34 -7.02
C HIS A 44 16.47 8.07 -6.61
N THR A 45 16.82 7.52 -5.47
CA THR A 45 16.06 6.45 -4.79
C THR A 45 15.45 7.06 -3.54
N THR A 46 14.14 6.91 -3.37
CA THR A 46 13.48 7.23 -2.12
C THR A 46 14.03 6.29 -1.05
N VAL A 47 14.90 6.78 -0.20
CA VAL A 47 15.38 6.08 1.01
C VAL A 47 14.55 6.52 2.21
N GLY A 48 13.64 7.46 1.98
CA GLY A 48 12.80 8.04 2.99
C GLY A 48 11.35 7.58 2.91
N LEU A 49 10.61 8.02 3.89
CA LEU A 49 9.18 7.84 3.99
C LEU A 49 8.49 8.92 3.18
N ASP A 50 7.55 8.54 2.33
CA ASP A 50 6.57 9.49 1.84
C ASP A 50 5.55 9.74 2.95
N PHE A 51 5.20 10.99 3.16
CA PHE A 51 4.18 11.37 4.14
C PHE A 51 3.17 12.32 3.49
N GLY A 52 1.89 12.03 3.71
CA GLY A 52 0.78 12.87 3.32
C GLY A 52 -0.31 12.85 4.39
N GLN A 53 -1.29 13.72 4.23
CA GLN A 53 -2.45 13.76 5.11
C GLN A 53 -3.70 14.15 4.35
N VAL A 54 -4.83 13.60 4.80
CA VAL A 54 -6.17 13.92 4.31
C VAL A 54 -6.97 14.47 5.47
N ASP A 55 -7.53 15.65 5.31
CA ASP A 55 -8.45 16.27 6.26
C ASP A 55 -9.87 15.76 5.97
N LEU A 56 -10.47 15.06 6.93
CA LEU A 56 -11.84 14.55 6.82
C LEU A 56 -12.88 15.59 7.31
N GLY A 57 -12.43 16.76 7.72
CA GLY A 57 -13.26 17.76 8.38
C GLY A 57 -13.37 17.55 9.90
N ASP A 58 -13.94 18.54 10.59
CA ASP A 58 -14.14 18.51 12.05
C ASP A 58 -12.86 18.25 12.88
N GLY A 59 -11.69 18.55 12.31
CA GLY A 59 -10.38 18.32 12.93
C GLY A 59 -9.91 16.85 12.91
N GLN A 60 -10.55 16.01 12.12
CA GLN A 60 -10.14 14.63 11.90
C GLN A 60 -9.18 14.55 10.71
N VAL A 61 -8.03 13.92 10.91
CA VAL A 61 -6.99 13.78 9.90
C VAL A 61 -6.60 12.31 9.75
N VAL A 62 -6.49 11.84 8.52
CA VAL A 62 -5.88 10.54 8.19
C VAL A 62 -4.46 10.77 7.73
N ARG A 63 -3.51 10.05 8.33
CA ARG A 63 -2.09 10.11 7.96
C ARG A 63 -1.75 9.02 6.96
N LEU A 64 -1.11 9.41 5.87
CA LEU A 64 -0.68 8.52 4.81
C LEU A 64 0.85 8.37 4.87
N PHE A 65 1.33 7.12 4.87
CA PHE A 65 2.75 6.81 4.88
C PHE A 65 3.10 5.90 3.71
N GLY A 66 4.15 6.23 2.97
CA GLY A 66 4.72 5.37 1.93
C GLY A 66 5.98 4.69 2.42
N THR A 67 6.07 3.37 2.28
CA THR A 67 7.30 2.63 2.61
C THR A 67 8.34 2.74 1.49
N PRO A 68 9.64 2.67 1.82
CA PRO A 68 10.66 2.42 0.81
C PRO A 68 10.38 1.08 0.12
N GLY A 69 10.32 1.07 -1.22
CA GLY A 69 9.94 -0.14 -1.98
C GLY A 69 11.05 -1.17 -2.15
N GLN A 70 12.27 -0.93 -1.67
CA GLN A 70 13.39 -1.87 -1.81
C GLN A 70 13.40 -2.89 -0.66
N LEU A 71 13.56 -4.18 -0.97
CA LEU A 71 13.59 -5.29 0.00
C LEU A 71 14.57 -5.08 1.17
N ARG A 72 15.71 -4.44 0.93
CA ARG A 72 16.69 -4.13 2.00
C ARG A 72 16.11 -3.29 3.15
N PHE A 73 14.95 -2.67 2.95
CA PHE A 73 14.24 -1.87 3.96
C PHE A 73 13.01 -2.58 4.53
N GLU A 74 12.88 -3.88 4.30
CA GLU A 74 11.75 -4.71 4.79
C GLU A 74 11.52 -4.55 6.31
N PHE A 75 12.61 -4.43 7.09
CA PHE A 75 12.50 -4.20 8.54
C PHE A 75 11.70 -2.94 8.90
N MET A 76 11.70 -1.92 8.03
CA MET A 76 10.91 -0.70 8.24
C MET A 76 9.43 -0.92 7.92
N TRP A 77 9.10 -1.83 7.02
CA TRP A 77 7.74 -2.06 6.56
C TRP A 77 6.84 -2.51 7.71
N GLN A 78 7.30 -3.49 8.48
CA GLN A 78 6.57 -4.01 9.64
C GLN A 78 6.42 -2.94 10.74
N ILE A 79 7.46 -2.14 11.01
CA ILE A 79 7.40 -1.05 11.98
C ILE A 79 6.38 0.01 11.57
N LEU A 80 6.33 0.35 10.28
CA LEU A 80 5.38 1.33 9.75
C LEU A 80 3.95 0.79 9.74
N ALA A 81 3.77 -0.51 9.43
CA ALA A 81 2.46 -1.13 9.41
C ALA A 81 1.93 -1.43 10.82
N ALA A 82 2.79 -1.53 11.83
CA ALA A 82 2.34 -1.62 13.21
C ALA A 82 1.44 -0.43 13.58
N ASP A 83 0.31 -0.70 14.23
CA ASP A 83 -0.73 0.29 14.56
C ASP A 83 -1.34 1.02 13.33
N ALA A 84 -1.18 0.50 12.12
CA ALA A 84 -1.88 1.06 10.97
C ALA A 84 -3.34 0.60 10.95
N LEU A 85 -4.24 1.52 10.61
CA LEU A 85 -5.65 1.21 10.36
C LEU A 85 -5.78 0.27 9.16
N ALA A 86 -4.92 0.47 8.15
CA ALA A 86 -4.95 -0.26 6.91
C ALA A 86 -3.61 -0.28 6.16
N LEU A 87 -3.47 -1.29 5.30
CA LEU A 87 -2.33 -1.49 4.41
C LEU A 87 -2.80 -1.50 2.94
N VAL A 88 -2.20 -0.68 2.10
CA VAL A 88 -2.39 -0.69 0.65
C VAL A 88 -1.10 -1.21 0.01
N ILE A 89 -1.17 -2.38 -0.64
CA ILE A 89 -0.04 -2.98 -1.35
C ILE A 89 -0.18 -2.64 -2.83
N LEU A 90 0.77 -1.89 -3.38
CA LEU A 90 0.78 -1.51 -4.79
C LEU A 90 1.79 -2.37 -5.56
N ILE A 91 1.31 -3.03 -6.61
CA ILE A 91 2.12 -3.86 -7.52
C ILE A 91 2.12 -3.23 -8.91
N ASP A 92 3.28 -3.21 -9.55
CA ASP A 92 3.45 -2.72 -10.92
C ASP A 92 3.43 -3.92 -11.89
N ASN A 93 2.34 -4.06 -12.66
CA ASN A 93 2.15 -5.19 -13.58
C ASN A 93 3.11 -5.17 -14.79
N SER A 94 3.85 -4.08 -15.00
CA SER A 94 4.85 -3.99 -16.06
C SER A 94 6.22 -4.55 -15.68
N ARG A 95 6.39 -5.01 -14.44
CA ARG A 95 7.64 -5.61 -13.97
C ARG A 95 7.82 -7.02 -14.54
N PRO A 96 9.07 -7.55 -14.58
CA PRO A 96 9.35 -8.86 -15.16
C PRO A 96 8.59 -10.02 -14.50
N ASP A 97 8.36 -9.95 -13.17
CA ASP A 97 7.65 -10.99 -12.41
C ASP A 97 6.83 -10.36 -11.29
N PRO A 98 5.66 -9.76 -11.63
CA PRO A 98 4.83 -9.07 -10.65
C PRO A 98 4.12 -10.02 -9.68
N LEU A 99 3.95 -11.31 -10.02
CA LEU A 99 3.40 -12.30 -9.10
C LEU A 99 4.41 -12.64 -8.00
N SER A 100 5.69 -12.80 -8.33
CA SER A 100 6.75 -12.97 -7.33
C SER A 100 6.89 -11.72 -6.46
N ASP A 101 6.80 -10.53 -7.05
CA ASP A 101 6.78 -9.29 -6.28
C ASP A 101 5.64 -9.28 -5.23
N LEU A 102 4.42 -9.72 -5.60
CA LEU A 102 3.33 -9.83 -4.63
C LEU A 102 3.66 -10.83 -3.52
N VAL A 103 4.21 -12.00 -3.87
CA VAL A 103 4.62 -13.02 -2.88
C VAL A 103 5.55 -12.43 -1.83
N ASP A 104 6.57 -11.68 -2.24
CA ASP A 104 7.54 -11.05 -1.33
C ASP A 104 6.84 -10.13 -0.30
N TYR A 105 5.84 -9.33 -0.75
CA TYR A 105 5.08 -8.48 0.16
C TYR A 105 4.13 -9.27 1.07
N LEU A 106 3.47 -10.30 0.57
CA LEU A 106 2.60 -11.16 1.40
C LEU A 106 3.41 -11.88 2.49
N GLU A 107 4.63 -12.33 2.18
CA GLU A 107 5.54 -12.95 3.14
C GLU A 107 6.05 -11.93 4.17
N ALA A 108 6.45 -10.74 3.74
CA ALA A 108 6.91 -9.68 4.64
C ALA A 108 5.84 -9.25 5.65
N TYR A 109 4.56 -9.30 5.27
CA TYR A 109 3.44 -8.93 6.14
C TYR A 109 2.63 -10.12 6.67
N GLN A 110 3.11 -11.36 6.52
CA GLN A 110 2.37 -12.59 6.85
C GLN A 110 1.80 -12.65 8.28
N THR A 111 2.47 -12.00 9.24
CA THR A 111 2.02 -11.94 10.65
C THR A 111 0.95 -10.89 10.89
N LEU A 112 0.87 -9.86 10.05
CA LEU A 112 -0.04 -8.74 10.19
C LEU A 112 -1.32 -8.90 9.35
N LEU A 113 -1.21 -9.40 8.13
CA LEU A 113 -2.32 -9.50 7.17
C LEU A 113 -3.56 -10.24 7.70
N PRO A 114 -3.46 -11.32 8.50
CA PRO A 114 -4.66 -12.01 9.00
C PRO A 114 -5.55 -11.14 9.90
N SER A 115 -4.96 -10.14 10.56
CA SER A 115 -5.67 -9.25 11.48
C SER A 115 -5.79 -7.80 10.97
N MET A 116 -5.18 -7.48 9.83
CA MET A 116 -5.12 -6.13 9.28
C MET A 116 -6.15 -5.94 8.17
N ASN A 117 -6.69 -4.72 8.06
CA ASN A 117 -7.45 -4.33 6.88
C ASN A 117 -6.46 -4.04 5.74
N ALA A 118 -6.62 -4.71 4.61
CA ALA A 118 -5.67 -4.58 3.52
C ALA A 118 -6.36 -4.65 2.15
N VAL A 119 -5.72 -4.03 1.15
CA VAL A 119 -6.10 -4.10 -0.27
C VAL A 119 -4.85 -4.15 -1.13
N ILE A 120 -4.91 -4.87 -2.24
CA ILE A 120 -3.86 -4.92 -3.26
C ILE A 120 -4.34 -4.13 -4.47
N GLY A 121 -3.56 -3.11 -4.86
CA GLY A 121 -3.76 -2.36 -6.08
C GLY A 121 -2.73 -2.77 -7.14
N VAL A 122 -3.18 -3.28 -8.27
CA VAL A 122 -2.33 -3.67 -9.40
C VAL A 122 -2.39 -2.57 -10.45
N GLY A 123 -1.27 -1.87 -10.61
CA GLY A 123 -1.14 -0.80 -11.60
C GLY A 123 -0.76 -1.28 -12.98
N ARG A 124 -0.99 -0.43 -14.01
CA ARG A 124 -0.61 -0.66 -15.42
C ARG A 124 -1.25 -1.89 -16.07
N THR A 125 -2.40 -2.31 -15.59
CA THR A 125 -3.12 -3.47 -16.14
C THR A 125 -3.65 -3.24 -17.56
N LEU A 126 -3.86 -1.98 -17.97
CA LEU A 126 -4.26 -1.64 -19.33
C LEU A 126 -3.11 -1.79 -20.32
N GLU A 127 -1.91 -1.39 -19.95
CA GLU A 127 -0.70 -1.49 -20.78
C GLU A 127 -0.09 -2.89 -20.74
N CYS A 128 -0.19 -3.55 -19.60
CA CYS A 128 0.34 -4.89 -19.33
C CYS A 128 -0.79 -5.74 -18.73
N PRO A 129 -1.64 -6.39 -19.57
CA PRO A 129 -2.82 -7.11 -19.09
C PRO A 129 -2.52 -8.47 -18.45
N LEU A 130 -1.29 -8.91 -18.49
CA LEU A 130 -0.83 -10.17 -17.90
C LEU A 130 0.33 -9.90 -16.92
N PRO A 131 0.35 -10.59 -15.77
CA PRO A 131 -0.70 -11.48 -15.22
C PRO A 131 -2.05 -10.79 -15.00
N THR A 132 -3.12 -11.57 -15.00
CA THR A 132 -4.48 -11.10 -14.75
C THR A 132 -4.73 -10.87 -13.26
N LEU A 133 -5.76 -10.10 -12.91
CA LEU A 133 -6.13 -9.90 -11.50
C LEU A 133 -6.53 -11.21 -10.80
N ASP A 134 -7.09 -12.17 -11.55
CA ASP A 134 -7.44 -13.48 -11.02
C ASP A 134 -6.20 -14.26 -10.56
N GLU A 135 -5.09 -14.21 -11.33
CA GLU A 135 -3.83 -14.85 -10.95
C GLU A 135 -3.24 -14.24 -9.67
N PHE A 136 -3.37 -12.92 -9.46
CA PHE A 136 -3.00 -12.29 -8.19
C PHE A 136 -3.91 -12.73 -7.04
N SER A 137 -5.22 -12.83 -7.30
CA SER A 137 -6.21 -13.26 -6.32
C SER A 137 -6.01 -14.72 -5.91
N ASP A 138 -5.63 -15.58 -6.85
CA ASP A 138 -5.32 -16.99 -6.59
C ASP A 138 -4.13 -17.12 -5.62
N ILE A 139 -3.06 -16.35 -5.84
CA ILE A 139 -1.89 -16.31 -4.94
C ILE A 139 -2.28 -15.92 -3.50
N VAL A 140 -3.17 -14.94 -3.36
CA VAL A 140 -3.68 -14.50 -2.05
C VAL A 140 -4.49 -15.63 -1.40
N GLY A 141 -5.40 -16.24 -2.17
CA GLY A 141 -6.28 -17.33 -1.72
C GLY A 141 -5.50 -18.59 -1.31
N GLU A 142 -4.46 -18.99 -2.06
CA GLU A 142 -3.57 -20.10 -1.73
C GLU A 142 -2.88 -19.96 -0.36
N ARG A 143 -2.71 -18.73 0.11
CA ARG A 143 -2.16 -18.42 1.45
C ARG A 143 -3.22 -18.32 2.54
N GLY A 144 -4.48 -18.61 2.21
CA GLY A 144 -5.60 -18.52 3.15
C GLY A 144 -5.93 -17.08 3.56
N LEU A 145 -5.50 -16.09 2.79
CA LEU A 145 -5.77 -14.68 3.03
C LEU A 145 -7.04 -14.23 2.29
N VAL A 146 -7.74 -13.25 2.85
CA VAL A 146 -8.89 -12.58 2.23
C VAL A 146 -8.54 -11.12 2.07
N VAL A 147 -7.78 -10.81 1.03
CA VAL A 147 -7.36 -9.45 0.68
C VAL A 147 -7.85 -9.14 -0.74
N PRO A 148 -8.70 -8.13 -0.93
CA PRO A 148 -9.18 -7.74 -2.25
C PRO A 148 -8.04 -7.31 -3.18
N VAL A 149 -8.15 -7.70 -4.47
CA VAL A 149 -7.21 -7.32 -5.53
C VAL A 149 -7.96 -6.51 -6.57
N LEU A 150 -7.49 -5.31 -6.87
CA LEU A 150 -8.14 -4.36 -7.76
C LEU A 150 -7.14 -3.78 -8.78
N ALA A 151 -7.60 -3.48 -9.99
CA ALA A 151 -6.84 -2.64 -10.91
C ALA A 151 -6.86 -1.19 -10.42
N VAL A 152 -5.75 -0.47 -10.56
CA VAL A 152 -5.64 0.93 -10.15
C VAL A 152 -4.71 1.71 -11.08
N ASP A 153 -5.13 2.90 -11.49
CA ASP A 153 -4.22 3.91 -11.97
C ASP A 153 -3.98 4.93 -10.85
N VAL A 154 -2.82 4.85 -10.22
CA VAL A 154 -2.48 5.74 -9.08
C VAL A 154 -2.38 7.23 -9.44
N ARG A 155 -2.43 7.57 -10.73
CA ARG A 155 -2.50 8.96 -11.23
C ARG A 155 -3.92 9.51 -11.16
N GLU A 156 -4.91 8.62 -11.16
CA GLU A 156 -6.33 8.95 -11.08
C GLU A 156 -6.77 8.92 -9.61
N ARG A 157 -7.20 10.08 -9.09
CA ARG A 157 -7.62 10.21 -7.70
C ARG A 157 -8.76 9.26 -7.35
N ASP A 158 -9.72 9.08 -8.26
CA ASP A 158 -10.90 8.24 -8.02
C ASP A 158 -10.53 6.76 -7.85
N ASP A 159 -9.53 6.28 -8.61
CA ASP A 159 -9.02 4.91 -8.46
C ASP A 159 -8.34 4.71 -7.10
N VAL A 160 -7.57 5.70 -6.64
CA VAL A 160 -6.92 5.61 -5.32
C VAL A 160 -7.96 5.72 -4.20
N LEU A 161 -8.99 6.54 -4.35
CA LEU A 161 -10.12 6.61 -3.41
C LEU A 161 -10.86 5.29 -3.33
N MET A 162 -11.07 4.59 -4.46
CA MET A 162 -11.68 3.25 -4.47
C MET A 162 -10.91 2.25 -3.60
N LEU A 163 -9.57 2.27 -3.61
CA LEU A 163 -8.78 1.44 -2.70
C LEU A 163 -9.06 1.77 -1.23
N LEU A 164 -9.19 3.06 -0.90
CA LEU A 164 -9.52 3.49 0.46
C LEU A 164 -10.93 3.08 0.86
N ASP A 165 -11.91 3.21 -0.03
CA ASP A 165 -13.29 2.80 0.23
C ASP A 165 -13.37 1.31 0.58
N VAL A 166 -12.64 0.46 -0.16
CA VAL A 166 -12.57 -0.98 0.13
C VAL A 166 -11.98 -1.27 1.50
N VAL A 167 -10.93 -0.55 1.87
CA VAL A 167 -10.30 -0.70 3.19
C VAL A 167 -11.21 -0.20 4.30
N LEU A 168 -11.85 0.94 4.12
CA LEU A 168 -12.76 1.52 5.12
C LEU A 168 -13.97 0.61 5.33
N ALA A 169 -14.53 0.01 4.27
CA ALA A 169 -15.60 -0.98 4.38
C ALA A 169 -15.18 -2.20 5.23
N GLN A 170 -13.90 -2.64 5.13
CA GLN A 170 -13.38 -3.70 6.01
C GLN A 170 -13.31 -3.26 7.46
N VAL A 171 -12.91 -2.00 7.73
CA VAL A 171 -12.88 -1.43 9.09
C VAL A 171 -14.28 -1.41 9.68
N GLU A 172 -15.26 -0.90 8.94
CA GLU A 172 -16.66 -0.84 9.36
C GLU A 172 -17.21 -2.24 9.66
N ALA A 173 -17.00 -3.20 8.76
CA ALA A 173 -17.45 -4.58 8.94
C ALA A 173 -16.85 -5.23 10.20
N ARG A 174 -15.59 -4.94 10.55
CA ARG A 174 -14.98 -5.47 11.78
C ARG A 174 -15.57 -4.83 13.05
N VAL A 175 -15.85 -3.54 13.02
CA VAL A 175 -16.51 -2.85 14.14
C VAL A 175 -17.90 -3.43 14.37
N ASP A 176 -18.68 -3.63 13.31
CA ASP A 176 -20.05 -4.18 13.40
C ASP A 176 -20.06 -5.63 13.92
N LEU A 177 -19.04 -6.41 13.60
CA LEU A 177 -18.88 -7.79 14.08
C LEU A 177 -18.33 -7.86 15.52
N GLY A 178 -18.03 -6.73 16.16
CA GLY A 178 -17.48 -6.69 17.52
C GLY A 178 -16.06 -7.25 17.64
N VAL A 179 -15.34 -7.34 16.51
CA VAL A 179 -13.92 -7.73 16.48
C VAL A 179 -13.09 -6.47 16.76
N GLU A 180 -13.20 -5.94 17.98
CA GLU A 180 -12.27 -4.93 18.46
C GLU A 180 -10.87 -5.55 18.52
N ALA A 181 -9.89 -4.85 17.95
CA ALA A 181 -8.49 -5.20 18.13
C ALA A 181 -8.16 -5.17 19.62
N THR A 182 -8.06 -6.34 20.23
CA THR A 182 -7.52 -6.48 21.58
C THR A 182 -6.06 -6.07 21.52
N GLN A 183 -5.80 -4.81 21.83
CA GLN A 183 -4.45 -4.33 22.11
C GLN A 183 -4.21 -4.61 23.60
N GLU A 184 -3.49 -5.69 23.89
CA GLU A 184 -2.72 -5.84 25.12
C GLU A 184 -1.24 -5.49 24.86
#